data_bac0ff6fd4494bf76bb3458d5b027447
#
_entry.id   bac0ff6fd4494bf76bb3458d5b027447
#
_cell.length_a   1.000
_cell.length_b   1.000
_cell.length_c   1.000
_cell.angle_alpha   90.00
_cell.angle_beta   90.00
_cell.angle_gamma   90.00
#
_symmetry.space_group_name_H-M   'P 1'
#
loop_
_entity.id
_entity.type
_entity.pdbx_description
1 polymer ?
#
loop_
_entity_poly.entity_id
_entity_poly.type
_entity_poly.pdbx_seq_one_letter_code
_entity_poly.pdbx_strand_id
1 'polypeptide(L)'
;MRVLIFKMQGIAYNSTRVFADILSKSFKRLNVEVEIFDIKKQSINDLEKLKANCYDAIIDFISKRSDLVVDDEDGKEKYFLDTINAPFYNYIVDHPVYHHKYLNHKLKNYNVICVDESHAEYIRHFYSHIKNVITAPLGAISANDIISFYNKVELDEYNITQVDTQRENSILFMGTYLNPNSYYEVINNLPKDMSEGIKNVIDIMKSDNNITFEKAIKQYIHTNNNDYKLIYENDIKKASVYNTMFFMADIYIRAYIRENVLDEFAKSGVNLVVYGEKYNESHIAKYKNVKIMPQVSYIESILKMTNYKYVLNIMPNFKAGIHDRVVNAMINKAVCISDGSTLMDKYFEKNKDYIYYNPVDTNSIKQVAELVKNGSIACKDIAQNGYRKAINLTFDNIATKIIANLSR
;
A
#
# COMPACT_ATOMS: atom_id res chain seq x y z
N MET A 1 -0.24 6.02 -27.84
CA MET A 1 0.35 5.20 -26.76
C MET A 1 -0.53 4.00 -26.53
N ARG A 2 0.07 2.81 -26.49
CA ARG A 2 -0.58 1.53 -26.21
C ARG A 2 0.09 0.86 -25.02
N VAL A 3 -0.68 0.53 -23.96
CA VAL A 3 -0.16 -0.03 -22.72
C VAL A 3 -0.78 -1.40 -22.46
N LEU A 4 0.06 -2.37 -22.09
CA LEU A 4 -0.37 -3.67 -21.61
C LEU A 4 -0.42 -3.64 -20.08
N ILE A 5 -1.56 -4.01 -19.48
CA ILE A 5 -1.71 -4.15 -18.02
C ILE A 5 -1.98 -5.61 -17.68
N PHE A 6 -1.14 -6.19 -16.85
CA PHE A 6 -1.41 -7.52 -16.29
C PHE A 6 -2.38 -7.44 -15.10
N LYS A 7 -3.47 -8.18 -15.20
CA LYS A 7 -4.47 -8.33 -14.13
C LYS A 7 -4.34 -9.72 -13.52
N MET A 8 -3.50 -9.81 -12.51
CA MET A 8 -3.09 -11.05 -11.88
C MET A 8 -4.12 -11.62 -10.91
N GLN A 9 -3.83 -12.76 -10.29
CA GLN A 9 -4.61 -13.28 -9.17
C GLN A 9 -4.63 -12.24 -8.06
N GLY A 10 -5.83 -11.95 -7.54
CA GLY A 10 -5.99 -10.92 -6.51
C GLY A 10 -5.30 -11.33 -5.21
N ILE A 11 -4.61 -10.37 -4.61
CA ILE A 11 -4.07 -10.41 -3.25
C ILE A 11 -4.62 -9.23 -2.47
N ALA A 12 -4.42 -9.20 -1.16
CA ALA A 12 -4.87 -8.11 -0.30
C ALA A 12 -6.33 -7.69 -0.61
N TYR A 13 -7.27 -8.63 -0.46
CA TYR A 13 -8.70 -8.39 -0.70
C TYR A 13 -9.06 -8.03 -2.15
N ASN A 14 -8.32 -8.58 -3.11
CA ASN A 14 -8.41 -8.29 -4.55
C ASN A 14 -7.99 -6.85 -4.94
N SER A 15 -7.34 -6.09 -4.07
CA SER A 15 -6.99 -4.69 -4.34
C SER A 15 -6.17 -4.50 -5.62
N THR A 16 -5.18 -5.37 -5.88
CA THR A 16 -4.32 -5.27 -7.08
C THR A 16 -5.10 -5.43 -8.38
N ARG A 17 -6.16 -6.26 -8.39
CA ARG A 17 -7.04 -6.38 -9.56
C ARG A 17 -7.85 -5.12 -9.78
N VAL A 18 -8.35 -4.52 -8.67
CA VAL A 18 -9.08 -3.26 -8.71
C VAL A 18 -8.18 -2.11 -9.19
N PHE A 19 -6.93 -2.05 -8.72
CA PHE A 19 -5.96 -1.05 -9.20
C PHE A 19 -5.69 -1.17 -10.69
N ALA A 20 -5.54 -2.39 -11.21
CA ALA A 20 -5.36 -2.64 -12.63
C ALA A 20 -6.58 -2.17 -13.46
N ASP A 21 -7.79 -2.48 -12.98
CA ASP A 21 -9.03 -2.06 -13.64
C ASP A 21 -9.16 -0.53 -13.68
N ILE A 22 -8.97 0.12 -12.53
CA ILE A 22 -9.16 1.57 -12.42
C ILE A 22 -8.07 2.31 -13.20
N LEU A 23 -6.81 1.87 -13.12
CA LEU A 23 -5.72 2.46 -13.91
C LEU A 23 -5.99 2.32 -15.41
N SER A 24 -6.46 1.15 -15.84
CA SER A 24 -6.87 0.93 -17.24
C SER A 24 -7.98 1.90 -17.68
N LYS A 25 -9.00 2.07 -16.87
CA LYS A 25 -10.10 2.99 -17.15
C LYS A 25 -9.61 4.44 -17.20
N SER A 26 -8.72 4.83 -16.28
CA SER A 26 -8.11 6.16 -16.28
C SER A 26 -7.26 6.41 -17.52
N PHE A 27 -6.44 5.45 -17.94
CA PHE A 27 -5.67 5.55 -19.17
C PHE A 27 -6.57 5.71 -20.41
N LYS A 28 -7.63 4.91 -20.50
CA LYS A 28 -8.60 5.02 -21.61
C LYS A 28 -9.27 6.38 -21.67
N ARG A 29 -9.64 6.99 -20.52
CA ARG A 29 -10.16 8.37 -20.47
C ARG A 29 -9.14 9.41 -20.92
N LEU A 30 -7.86 9.11 -20.80
CA LEU A 30 -6.75 9.95 -21.26
C LEU A 30 -6.30 9.61 -22.69
N ASN A 31 -7.13 8.90 -23.46
CA ASN A 31 -6.88 8.49 -24.86
C ASN A 31 -5.65 7.57 -25.02
N VAL A 32 -5.31 6.78 -24.03
CA VAL A 32 -4.32 5.71 -24.10
C VAL A 32 -5.05 4.41 -24.47
N GLU A 33 -4.56 3.72 -25.49
CA GLU A 33 -5.02 2.36 -25.80
C GLU A 33 -4.52 1.39 -24.73
N VAL A 34 -5.43 0.63 -24.12
CA VAL A 34 -5.08 -0.31 -23.05
C VAL A 34 -5.55 -1.72 -23.40
N GLU A 35 -4.63 -2.64 -23.42
CA GLU A 35 -4.87 -4.08 -23.43
C GLU A 35 -4.71 -4.62 -22.01
N ILE A 36 -5.67 -5.44 -21.55
CA ILE A 36 -5.60 -6.09 -20.25
C ILE A 36 -5.40 -7.59 -20.49
N PHE A 37 -4.34 -8.14 -19.92
CA PHE A 37 -4.19 -9.59 -19.79
C PHE A 37 -4.71 -10.03 -18.43
N ASP A 38 -5.90 -10.65 -18.40
CA ASP A 38 -6.54 -11.13 -17.17
C ASP A 38 -6.32 -12.64 -17.02
N ILE A 39 -5.50 -13.06 -16.06
CA ILE A 39 -5.19 -14.46 -15.79
C ILE A 39 -6.42 -15.33 -15.45
N LYS A 40 -7.53 -14.73 -15.01
CA LYS A 40 -8.78 -15.45 -14.76
C LYS A 40 -9.57 -15.74 -16.06
N LYS A 41 -9.30 -14.99 -17.13
CA LYS A 41 -10.04 -15.07 -18.40
C LYS A 41 -9.20 -15.64 -19.54
N GLN A 42 -7.89 -15.62 -19.42
CA GLN A 42 -6.94 -15.99 -20.47
C GLN A 42 -5.98 -17.06 -19.97
N SER A 43 -5.60 -17.94 -20.88
CA SER A 43 -4.68 -19.05 -20.60
C SER A 43 -3.20 -18.62 -20.76
N ILE A 44 -2.29 -19.48 -20.34
CA ILE A 44 -0.86 -19.28 -20.56
C ILE A 44 -0.50 -19.23 -22.07
N ASN A 45 -1.25 -19.96 -22.91
CA ASN A 45 -1.06 -19.95 -24.36
C ASN A 45 -1.42 -18.60 -24.99
N ASP A 46 -2.27 -17.80 -24.34
CA ASP A 46 -2.62 -16.47 -24.81
C ASP A 46 -1.49 -15.46 -24.57
N LEU A 47 -0.53 -15.76 -23.68
CA LEU A 47 0.67 -14.94 -23.48
C LEU A 47 1.52 -14.84 -24.75
N GLU A 48 1.60 -15.92 -25.54
CA GLU A 48 2.37 -15.93 -26.80
C GLU A 48 1.86 -14.87 -27.80
N LYS A 49 0.55 -14.62 -27.79
CA LYS A 49 -0.09 -13.61 -28.65
C LYS A 49 0.39 -12.19 -28.33
N LEU A 50 0.82 -11.93 -27.09
CA LEU A 50 1.31 -10.61 -26.68
C LEU A 50 2.64 -10.25 -27.37
N LYS A 51 3.46 -11.25 -27.75
CA LYS A 51 4.74 -11.02 -28.44
C LYS A 51 4.57 -10.41 -29.82
N ALA A 52 3.43 -10.64 -30.48
CA ALA A 52 3.13 -10.12 -31.80
C ALA A 52 2.69 -8.64 -31.78
N ASN A 53 2.39 -8.08 -30.61
CA ASN A 53 1.92 -6.71 -30.44
C ASN A 53 3.07 -5.77 -30.03
N CYS A 54 2.92 -4.49 -30.40
CA CYS A 54 3.81 -3.43 -29.94
C CYS A 54 3.14 -2.68 -28.79
N TYR A 55 3.88 -2.49 -27.69
CA TYR A 55 3.44 -1.71 -26.55
C TYR A 55 4.47 -0.63 -26.21
N ASP A 56 3.99 0.53 -25.76
CA ASP A 56 4.83 1.60 -25.23
C ASP A 56 5.23 1.34 -23.76
N ALA A 57 4.44 0.55 -23.05
CA ALA A 57 4.74 0.10 -21.68
C ALA A 57 3.94 -1.15 -21.30
N ILE A 58 4.53 -1.92 -20.39
CA ILE A 58 3.88 -3.04 -19.69
C ILE A 58 3.81 -2.69 -18.22
N ILE A 59 2.63 -2.78 -17.58
CA ILE A 59 2.44 -2.51 -16.16
C ILE A 59 1.90 -3.76 -15.45
N ASP A 60 2.52 -4.14 -14.34
CA ASP A 60 2.00 -5.17 -13.44
C ASP A 60 2.05 -4.67 -12.00
N PHE A 61 0.99 -4.95 -11.23
CA PHE A 61 0.98 -4.70 -9.79
C PHE A 61 1.59 -5.89 -9.05
N ILE A 62 2.69 -5.63 -8.32
CA ILE A 62 3.38 -6.62 -7.46
C ILE A 62 4.10 -7.75 -8.24
N SER A 63 4.35 -7.58 -9.51
CA SER A 63 5.42 -8.22 -10.30
C SER A 63 5.58 -9.74 -10.30
N LYS A 64 4.52 -10.51 -10.07
CA LYS A 64 4.64 -11.98 -10.19
C LYS A 64 5.02 -12.47 -11.60
N ARG A 65 4.90 -11.61 -12.63
CA ARG A 65 5.27 -11.93 -14.01
C ARG A 65 6.76 -11.84 -14.30
N SER A 66 7.50 -11.11 -13.47
CA SER A 66 8.95 -11.08 -13.61
C SER A 66 9.62 -12.45 -13.35
N ASP A 67 8.89 -13.41 -12.74
CA ASP A 67 9.33 -14.79 -12.51
C ASP A 67 9.13 -15.71 -13.73
N LEU A 68 8.32 -15.34 -14.72
CA LEU A 68 8.00 -16.21 -15.83
C LEU A 68 9.20 -16.31 -16.77
N VAL A 69 9.69 -17.53 -16.92
CA VAL A 69 10.81 -17.89 -17.82
C VAL A 69 10.29 -18.71 -18.98
N VAL A 70 10.84 -18.51 -20.14
CA VAL A 70 10.57 -19.24 -21.37
C VAL A 70 11.88 -19.57 -22.08
N ASP A 71 11.90 -20.64 -22.85
CA ASP A 71 13.04 -20.95 -23.71
C ASP A 71 13.05 -20.04 -24.94
N ASP A 72 14.22 -19.59 -25.34
CA ASP A 72 14.41 -18.93 -26.64
C ASP A 72 14.62 -19.96 -27.76
N GLU A 73 14.86 -19.47 -29.00
CA GLU A 73 15.04 -20.32 -30.16
C GLU A 73 16.28 -21.24 -30.08
N ASP A 74 17.25 -20.88 -29.24
CA ASP A 74 18.46 -21.64 -28.96
C ASP A 74 18.29 -22.57 -27.73
N GLY A 75 17.11 -22.65 -27.13
CA GLY A 75 16.81 -23.44 -25.91
C GLY A 75 17.42 -22.83 -24.65
N LYS A 76 17.74 -21.53 -24.63
CA LYS A 76 18.22 -20.85 -23.43
C LYS A 76 17.06 -20.18 -22.70
N GLU A 77 17.05 -20.32 -21.39
CA GLU A 77 16.07 -19.65 -20.55
C GLU A 77 16.22 -18.12 -20.59
N LYS A 78 15.10 -17.43 -20.79
CA LYS A 78 14.99 -15.98 -20.68
C LYS A 78 13.68 -15.57 -20.04
N TYR A 79 13.64 -14.38 -19.45
CA TYR A 79 12.40 -13.87 -18.90
C TYR A 79 11.37 -13.61 -20.01
N PHE A 80 10.13 -14.06 -19.78
CA PHE A 80 9.03 -13.84 -20.73
C PHE A 80 8.86 -12.36 -21.09
N LEU A 81 8.96 -11.47 -20.10
CA LEU A 81 8.83 -10.02 -20.30
C LEU A 81 9.89 -9.46 -21.28
N ASP A 82 11.06 -10.08 -21.34
CA ASP A 82 12.11 -9.70 -22.29
C ASP A 82 11.84 -10.15 -23.74
N THR A 83 10.82 -11.00 -23.94
CA THR A 83 10.36 -11.39 -25.28
C THR A 83 9.37 -10.40 -25.89
N ILE A 84 8.79 -9.53 -25.06
CA ILE A 84 7.92 -8.43 -25.51
C ILE A 84 8.79 -7.17 -25.62
N ASN A 85 8.81 -6.56 -26.81
CA ASN A 85 9.62 -5.36 -27.04
C ASN A 85 8.97 -4.11 -26.43
N ALA A 86 8.93 -4.02 -25.11
CA ALA A 86 8.37 -2.89 -24.37
C ALA A 86 9.04 -2.74 -22.98
N PRO A 87 9.14 -1.52 -22.43
CA PRO A 87 9.60 -1.32 -21.05
C PRO A 87 8.58 -1.88 -20.07
N PHE A 88 9.08 -2.61 -19.07
CA PHE A 88 8.26 -3.19 -18.02
C PHE A 88 8.30 -2.30 -16.76
N TYR A 89 7.15 -1.99 -16.21
CA TYR A 89 6.96 -1.21 -15.00
C TYR A 89 6.26 -2.06 -13.92
N ASN A 90 7.01 -2.37 -12.87
CA ASN A 90 6.45 -3.00 -11.68
C ASN A 90 5.86 -1.93 -10.77
N TYR A 91 4.54 -1.90 -10.58
CA TYR A 91 3.89 -0.97 -9.67
C TYR A 91 3.81 -1.57 -8.26
N ILE A 92 4.71 -1.15 -7.39
CA ILE A 92 4.84 -1.64 -6.03
C ILE A 92 4.00 -0.77 -5.09
N VAL A 93 3.08 -1.38 -4.37
CA VAL A 93 2.16 -0.72 -3.44
C VAL A 93 2.50 -0.93 -1.96
N ASP A 94 3.49 -1.78 -1.68
CA ASP A 94 4.07 -2.04 -0.37
C ASP A 94 5.56 -1.64 -0.34
N HIS A 95 6.21 -1.75 0.84
CA HIS A 95 7.64 -1.50 0.93
C HIS A 95 8.44 -2.46 0.04
N PRO A 96 9.50 -2.00 -0.66
CA PRO A 96 10.32 -2.84 -1.55
C PRO A 96 10.91 -4.09 -0.89
N VAL A 97 11.11 -4.09 0.42
CA VAL A 97 11.61 -5.23 1.19
C VAL A 97 10.75 -6.49 1.01
N TYR A 98 9.45 -6.33 0.74
CA TYR A 98 8.53 -7.44 0.47
C TYR A 98 8.69 -8.03 -0.93
N HIS A 99 9.37 -7.29 -1.82
CA HIS A 99 9.49 -7.60 -3.24
C HIS A 99 10.91 -7.94 -3.66
N HIS A 100 11.83 -8.19 -2.71
CA HIS A 100 13.25 -8.43 -2.96
C HIS A 100 13.49 -9.49 -4.05
N LYS A 101 12.77 -10.61 -4.01
CA LYS A 101 12.85 -11.67 -5.02
C LYS A 101 12.65 -11.12 -6.43
N TYR A 102 11.58 -10.36 -6.63
CA TYR A 102 11.18 -9.82 -7.93
C TYR A 102 12.05 -8.65 -8.39
N LEU A 103 12.48 -7.80 -7.43
CA LEU A 103 13.35 -6.67 -7.73
C LEU A 103 14.76 -7.10 -8.15
N ASN A 104 15.18 -8.32 -7.78
CA ASN A 104 16.49 -8.87 -8.18
C ASN A 104 16.54 -9.41 -9.60
N HIS A 105 15.41 -9.56 -10.30
CA HIS A 105 15.40 -10.05 -11.67
C HIS A 105 16.07 -9.06 -12.61
N LYS A 106 16.94 -9.56 -13.48
CA LYS A 106 17.74 -8.75 -14.40
C LYS A 106 17.08 -8.64 -15.78
N LEU A 107 15.85 -8.06 -15.79
CA LEU A 107 15.13 -7.80 -17.03
C LEU A 107 15.82 -6.68 -17.84
N LYS A 108 15.75 -6.74 -19.18
CA LYS A 108 16.39 -5.76 -20.08
C LYS A 108 15.90 -4.34 -19.87
N ASN A 109 14.61 -4.16 -19.68
CA ASN A 109 13.95 -2.86 -19.55
C ASN A 109 13.10 -2.81 -18.29
N TYR A 110 13.72 -3.06 -17.13
CA TYR A 110 13.05 -3.07 -15.84
C TYR A 110 12.93 -1.67 -15.26
N ASN A 111 11.71 -1.26 -14.95
CA ASN A 111 11.37 0.00 -14.28
C ASN A 111 10.42 -0.27 -13.13
N VAL A 112 10.34 0.65 -12.18
CA VAL A 112 9.45 0.54 -11.01
C VAL A 112 8.64 1.81 -10.85
N ILE A 113 7.36 1.63 -10.50
CA ILE A 113 6.51 2.69 -9.95
C ILE A 113 6.29 2.33 -8.49
N CYS A 114 6.50 3.25 -7.55
CA CYS A 114 6.26 3.04 -6.13
C CYS A 114 5.45 4.18 -5.51
N VAL A 115 4.79 3.89 -4.41
CA VAL A 115 3.80 4.79 -3.79
C VAL A 115 4.41 5.79 -2.79
N ASP A 116 5.71 5.64 -2.49
CA ASP A 116 6.41 6.41 -1.46
C ASP A 116 7.81 6.79 -1.95
N GLU A 117 8.27 8.03 -1.68
CA GLU A 117 9.57 8.50 -2.15
C GLU A 117 10.74 7.79 -1.44
N SER A 118 10.58 7.43 -0.15
CA SER A 118 11.60 6.65 0.53
C SER A 118 11.75 5.25 -0.08
N HIS A 119 10.65 4.65 -0.54
CA HIS A 119 10.68 3.38 -1.28
C HIS A 119 11.45 3.53 -2.59
N ALA A 120 11.25 4.68 -3.29
CA ALA A 120 12.02 4.97 -4.52
C ALA A 120 13.51 5.13 -4.22
N GLU A 121 13.87 5.83 -3.15
CA GLU A 121 15.28 5.93 -2.70
C GLU A 121 15.87 4.56 -2.37
N TYR A 122 15.11 3.70 -1.66
CA TYR A 122 15.52 2.33 -1.35
C TYR A 122 15.82 1.54 -2.61
N ILE A 123 14.94 1.61 -3.61
CA ILE A 123 15.12 0.88 -4.89
C ILE A 123 16.34 1.40 -5.63
N ARG A 124 16.51 2.70 -5.78
CA ARG A 124 17.68 3.31 -6.44
C ARG A 124 18.99 2.95 -5.75
N HIS A 125 18.94 2.78 -4.42
CA HIS A 125 20.12 2.43 -3.64
C HIS A 125 20.51 0.95 -3.76
N PHE A 126 19.53 0.03 -3.73
CA PHE A 126 19.79 -1.40 -3.61
C PHE A 126 19.64 -2.19 -4.92
N TYR A 127 19.03 -1.62 -5.95
CA TYR A 127 18.74 -2.30 -7.22
C TYR A 127 19.19 -1.45 -8.41
N SER A 128 20.50 -1.24 -8.52
CA SER A 128 21.11 -0.34 -9.55
C SER A 128 20.80 -0.71 -11.00
N HIS A 129 20.39 -1.96 -11.26
CA HIS A 129 19.98 -2.43 -12.59
C HIS A 129 18.58 -1.97 -13.01
N ILE A 130 17.76 -1.46 -12.09
CA ILE A 130 16.45 -0.90 -12.41
C ILE A 130 16.66 0.48 -13.02
N LYS A 131 16.19 0.65 -14.27
CA LYS A 131 16.51 1.83 -15.10
C LYS A 131 15.83 3.11 -14.59
N ASN A 132 14.52 3.04 -14.34
CA ASN A 132 13.74 4.18 -13.88
C ASN A 132 12.92 3.80 -12.64
N VAL A 133 12.85 4.73 -11.70
CA VAL A 133 12.00 4.61 -10.51
C VAL A 133 11.13 5.85 -10.42
N ILE A 134 9.83 5.65 -10.62
CA ILE A 134 8.79 6.70 -10.61
C ILE A 134 8.09 6.66 -9.27
N THR A 135 7.86 7.81 -8.63
CA THR A 135 7.00 7.90 -7.45
C THR A 135 5.61 8.37 -7.85
N ALA A 136 4.63 7.51 -7.67
CA ALA A 136 3.22 7.79 -7.90
C ALA A 136 2.37 7.11 -6.81
N PRO A 137 1.73 7.83 -5.89
CA PRO A 137 0.80 7.25 -4.93
C PRO A 137 -0.42 6.68 -5.65
N LEU A 138 -1.16 5.79 -5.00
CA LEU A 138 -2.46 5.35 -5.52
C LEU A 138 -3.45 6.53 -5.49
N GLY A 139 -4.26 6.64 -6.53
CA GLY A 139 -5.27 7.68 -6.64
C GLY A 139 -6.49 7.42 -5.76
N ALA A 140 -7.22 8.49 -5.46
CA ALA A 140 -8.50 8.41 -4.77
C ALA A 140 -9.58 7.76 -5.66
N ILE A 141 -10.43 6.94 -5.03
CA ILE A 141 -11.56 6.25 -5.66
C ILE A 141 -12.82 6.60 -4.87
N SER A 142 -13.80 7.21 -5.53
CA SER A 142 -15.10 7.45 -4.91
C SER A 142 -16.04 6.24 -5.03
N ALA A 143 -17.02 6.15 -4.14
CA ALA A 143 -18.10 5.18 -4.25
C ALA A 143 -18.86 5.31 -5.58
N ASN A 144 -19.01 6.54 -6.08
CA ASN A 144 -19.64 6.80 -7.38
C ASN A 144 -18.81 6.24 -8.54
N ASP A 145 -17.47 6.35 -8.47
CA ASP A 145 -16.60 5.74 -9.46
C ASP A 145 -16.77 4.22 -9.46
N ILE A 146 -16.80 3.58 -8.29
CA ILE A 146 -17.05 2.14 -8.17
C ILE A 146 -18.36 1.76 -8.84
N ILE A 147 -19.46 2.42 -8.49
CA ILE A 147 -20.80 2.14 -9.04
C ILE A 147 -20.84 2.36 -10.56
N SER A 148 -20.11 3.35 -11.07
CA SER A 148 -20.03 3.63 -12.50
C SER A 148 -19.12 2.67 -13.27
N PHE A 149 -18.10 2.13 -12.62
CA PHE A 149 -17.06 1.30 -13.25
C PHE A 149 -17.41 -0.16 -13.34
N TYR A 150 -18.22 -0.66 -12.41
CA TYR A 150 -18.60 -2.06 -12.33
C TYR A 150 -20.09 -2.22 -12.61
N ASN A 151 -20.45 -3.14 -13.50
CA ASN A 151 -21.84 -3.50 -13.72
C ASN A 151 -22.38 -4.34 -12.53
N LYS A 152 -23.70 -4.57 -12.51
CA LYS A 152 -24.34 -5.29 -11.41
C LYS A 152 -23.75 -6.68 -11.18
N VAL A 153 -23.45 -7.41 -12.25
CA VAL A 153 -22.87 -8.77 -12.16
C VAL A 153 -21.48 -8.71 -11.52
N GLU A 154 -20.66 -7.73 -11.94
CA GLU A 154 -19.33 -7.54 -11.36
C GLU A 154 -19.40 -7.10 -9.89
N LEU A 155 -20.39 -6.27 -9.52
CA LEU A 155 -20.61 -5.87 -8.12
C LEU A 155 -21.12 -7.03 -7.26
N ASP A 156 -21.97 -7.91 -7.82
CA ASP A 156 -22.43 -9.12 -7.14
C ASP A 156 -21.27 -10.09 -6.85
N GLU A 157 -20.26 -10.18 -7.74
CA GLU A 157 -19.02 -10.92 -7.47
C GLU A 157 -18.27 -10.44 -6.22
N TYR A 158 -18.46 -9.17 -5.82
CA TYR A 158 -17.86 -8.56 -4.63
C TYR A 158 -18.83 -8.51 -3.43
N ASN A 159 -20.01 -9.18 -3.50
CA ASN A 159 -21.05 -9.20 -2.48
C ASN A 159 -21.59 -7.81 -2.09
N ILE A 160 -21.68 -6.90 -3.04
CA ILE A 160 -22.15 -5.53 -2.80
C ILE A 160 -23.64 -5.46 -2.96
N THR A 161 -24.37 -5.33 -1.85
CA THR A 161 -25.82 -5.33 -1.84
C THR A 161 -26.46 -3.96 -1.67
N GLN A 162 -25.85 -3.01 -0.96
CA GLN A 162 -26.39 -1.65 -0.75
C GLN A 162 -25.35 -0.63 -0.31
N VAL A 163 -25.55 0.65 -0.68
CA VAL A 163 -24.84 1.81 -0.12
C VAL A 163 -25.80 2.54 0.81
N ASP A 164 -25.55 2.47 2.12
CA ASP A 164 -26.34 3.22 3.10
C ASP A 164 -25.92 4.71 3.09
N THR A 165 -26.88 5.61 3.19
CA THR A 165 -26.64 7.07 3.15
C THR A 165 -26.49 7.70 4.53
N GLN A 166 -26.86 6.99 5.60
CA GLN A 166 -26.77 7.51 6.96
C GLN A 166 -25.44 7.11 7.62
N ARG A 167 -24.60 8.12 7.93
CA ARG A 167 -23.28 7.89 8.52
C ARG A 167 -23.35 7.61 10.02
N GLU A 168 -22.81 6.48 10.44
CA GLU A 168 -22.60 6.17 11.86
C GLU A 168 -21.57 7.12 12.49
N ASN A 169 -21.82 7.50 13.76
CA ASN A 169 -20.88 8.27 14.56
C ASN A 169 -19.85 7.33 15.21
N SER A 170 -19.10 6.62 14.38
CA SER A 170 -18.11 5.63 14.78
C SER A 170 -16.83 5.83 13.95
N ILE A 171 -15.70 5.38 14.50
CA ILE A 171 -14.44 5.30 13.76
C ILE A 171 -14.40 3.96 13.03
N LEU A 172 -14.28 4.00 11.72
CA LEU A 172 -14.05 2.84 10.88
C LEU A 172 -12.55 2.57 10.75
N PHE A 173 -12.13 1.34 10.99
CA PHE A 173 -10.81 0.84 10.61
C PHE A 173 -10.94 -0.43 9.78
N MET A 174 -10.07 -0.60 8.79
CA MET A 174 -10.06 -1.78 7.91
C MET A 174 -8.64 -2.29 7.71
N GLY A 175 -8.43 -3.59 7.93
CA GLY A 175 -7.13 -4.23 7.74
C GLY A 175 -7.05 -5.57 8.47
N THR A 176 -6.07 -6.41 8.12
CA THR A 176 -5.82 -7.70 8.79
C THR A 176 -5.14 -7.49 10.13
N TYR A 177 -5.57 -8.24 11.16
CA TYR A 177 -4.83 -8.30 12.42
C TYR A 177 -3.54 -9.09 12.24
N LEU A 178 -2.48 -8.53 12.78
CA LEU A 178 -1.17 -9.17 12.89
C LEU A 178 -0.78 -9.12 14.37
N ASN A 179 -0.58 -10.28 14.98
CA ASN A 179 -0.21 -10.34 16.39
C ASN A 179 1.28 -9.98 16.58
N PRO A 180 1.63 -8.84 17.18
CA PRO A 180 3.02 -8.44 17.35
C PRO A 180 3.82 -9.40 18.22
N ASN A 181 3.19 -10.04 19.22
CA ASN A 181 3.88 -10.99 20.11
C ASN A 181 4.35 -12.23 19.34
N SER A 182 3.52 -12.74 18.42
CA SER A 182 3.92 -13.88 17.58
C SER A 182 5.13 -13.55 16.69
N TYR A 183 5.19 -12.35 16.13
CA TYR A 183 6.37 -11.91 15.37
C TYR A 183 7.60 -11.73 16.27
N TYR A 184 7.41 -11.19 17.48
CA TYR A 184 8.52 -11.02 18.43
C TYR A 184 9.09 -12.37 18.90
N GLU A 185 8.24 -13.38 19.11
CA GLU A 185 8.66 -14.74 19.40
C GLU A 185 9.48 -15.35 18.26
N VAL A 186 9.03 -15.17 17.01
CA VAL A 186 9.80 -15.60 15.83
C VAL A 186 11.18 -14.92 15.81
N ILE A 187 11.25 -13.60 16.05
CA ILE A 187 12.49 -12.84 16.09
C ILE A 187 13.42 -13.38 17.19
N ASN A 188 12.88 -13.71 18.37
CA ASN A 188 13.69 -14.25 19.49
C ASN A 188 14.30 -15.62 19.18
N ASN A 189 13.64 -16.42 18.33
CA ASN A 189 14.08 -17.77 17.97
C ASN A 189 15.04 -17.80 16.76
N LEU A 190 15.34 -16.65 16.15
CA LEU A 190 16.35 -16.54 15.08
C LEU A 190 17.79 -16.66 15.65
N PRO A 191 18.78 -16.95 14.80
CA PRO A 191 20.18 -16.87 15.20
C PRO A 191 20.49 -15.55 15.91
N LYS A 192 21.32 -15.59 16.95
CA LYS A 192 21.56 -14.46 17.87
C LYS A 192 21.84 -13.15 17.15
N ASP A 193 22.80 -13.15 16.24
CA ASP A 193 23.22 -11.94 15.53
C ASP A 193 22.07 -11.34 14.68
N MET A 194 21.26 -12.19 14.05
CA MET A 194 20.10 -11.78 13.29
C MET A 194 19.02 -11.21 14.20
N SER A 195 18.71 -11.88 15.30
CA SER A 195 17.74 -11.42 16.30
C SER A 195 18.12 -10.06 16.89
N GLU A 196 19.38 -9.88 17.30
CA GLU A 196 19.88 -8.62 17.82
C GLU A 196 19.85 -7.51 16.77
N GLY A 197 20.21 -7.80 15.54
CA GLY A 197 20.12 -6.83 14.44
C GLY A 197 18.70 -6.36 14.17
N ILE A 198 17.72 -7.26 14.16
CA ILE A 198 16.31 -6.93 14.00
C ILE A 198 15.82 -6.03 15.15
N LYS A 199 16.15 -6.40 16.39
CA LYS A 199 15.79 -5.62 17.59
C LYS A 199 16.38 -4.21 17.55
N ASN A 200 17.61 -4.06 17.11
CA ASN A 200 18.24 -2.76 16.96
C ASN A 200 17.49 -1.86 15.97
N VAL A 201 17.07 -2.39 14.81
CA VAL A 201 16.25 -1.63 13.86
C VAL A 201 14.90 -1.28 14.47
N ILE A 202 14.26 -2.20 15.18
CA ILE A 202 13.00 -1.97 15.89
C ILE A 202 13.13 -0.85 16.92
N ASP A 203 14.21 -0.85 17.72
CA ASP A 203 14.46 0.15 18.77
C ASP A 203 14.71 1.54 18.16
N ILE A 204 15.47 1.63 17.07
CA ILE A 204 15.64 2.87 16.31
C ILE A 204 14.28 3.41 15.86
N MET A 205 13.42 2.55 15.28
CA MET A 205 12.10 2.96 14.81
C MET A 205 11.14 3.36 15.94
N LYS A 206 11.26 2.77 17.12
CA LYS A 206 10.47 3.14 18.30
C LYS A 206 10.93 4.44 18.96
N SER A 207 12.22 4.77 18.82
CA SER A 207 12.80 5.97 19.44
C SER A 207 12.43 7.27 18.73
N ASP A 208 12.12 7.22 17.43
CA ASP A 208 11.74 8.38 16.63
C ASP A 208 10.56 8.05 15.69
N ASN A 209 9.39 8.60 16.00
CA ASN A 209 8.18 8.41 15.19
C ASN A 209 8.27 8.98 13.77
N ASN A 210 9.19 9.91 13.51
CA ASN A 210 9.36 10.54 12.21
C ASN A 210 10.43 9.84 11.35
N ILE A 211 11.16 8.89 11.93
CA ILE A 211 12.17 8.16 11.18
C ILE A 211 11.51 7.27 10.12
N THR A 212 12.00 7.34 8.89
CA THR A 212 11.59 6.38 7.87
C THR A 212 12.29 5.05 8.11
N PHE A 213 11.67 3.97 7.64
CA PHE A 213 12.27 2.64 7.75
C PHE A 213 13.65 2.57 7.09
N GLU A 214 13.81 3.22 5.94
CA GLU A 214 15.07 3.32 5.20
C GLU A 214 16.15 4.06 5.99
N LYS A 215 15.79 5.11 6.72
CA LYS A 215 16.73 5.83 7.59
C LYS A 215 17.16 4.96 8.78
N ALA A 216 16.23 4.22 9.39
CA ALA A 216 16.54 3.28 10.47
C ALA A 216 17.50 2.19 9.99
N ILE A 217 17.27 1.62 8.80
CA ILE A 217 18.19 0.68 8.17
C ILE A 217 19.58 1.29 7.94
N LYS A 218 19.63 2.48 7.34
CA LYS A 218 20.92 3.17 7.09
C LYS A 218 21.68 3.42 8.39
N GLN A 219 20.99 3.87 9.44
CA GLN A 219 21.57 4.10 10.75
C GLN A 219 22.13 2.80 11.35
N TYR A 220 21.37 1.71 11.32
CA TYR A 220 21.82 0.41 11.78
C TYR A 220 23.07 -0.09 11.04
N ILE A 221 23.06 0.00 9.70
CA ILE A 221 24.18 -0.45 8.86
C ILE A 221 25.43 0.38 9.12
N HIS A 222 25.30 1.69 9.20
CA HIS A 222 26.43 2.59 9.47
C HIS A 222 27.06 2.33 10.84
N THR A 223 26.26 2.08 11.87
CA THR A 223 26.72 1.75 13.21
C THR A 223 27.53 0.45 13.24
N ASN A 224 27.25 -0.47 12.31
CA ASN A 224 27.95 -1.76 12.21
C ASN A 224 29.08 -1.78 11.16
N ASN A 225 29.53 -0.62 10.70
CA ASN A 225 30.63 -0.45 9.74
C ASN A 225 30.49 -1.31 8.45
N ASN A 226 29.28 -1.53 7.98
CA ASN A 226 29.01 -2.25 6.75
C ASN A 226 28.65 -1.28 5.62
N ASP A 227 29.18 -1.51 4.43
CA ASP A 227 28.69 -0.89 3.22
C ASP A 227 27.62 -1.79 2.61
N TYR A 228 26.37 -1.44 2.83
CA TYR A 228 25.22 -2.23 2.46
C TYR A 228 25.05 -2.34 0.93
N LYS A 229 25.42 -1.30 0.18
CA LYS A 229 25.37 -1.32 -1.28
C LYS A 229 26.29 -2.40 -1.83
N LEU A 230 27.51 -2.50 -1.33
CA LEU A 230 28.48 -3.54 -1.72
C LEU A 230 27.97 -4.95 -1.39
N ILE A 231 27.25 -5.12 -0.29
CA ILE A 231 26.68 -6.40 0.10
C ILE A 231 25.62 -6.86 -0.89
N TYR A 232 24.69 -5.97 -1.28
CA TYR A 232 23.62 -6.30 -2.19
C TYR A 232 24.08 -6.57 -3.63
N GLU A 233 25.15 -5.93 -4.07
CA GLU A 233 25.70 -6.12 -5.39
C GLU A 233 26.61 -7.36 -5.49
N ASN A 234 27.33 -7.70 -4.44
CA ASN A 234 28.41 -8.69 -4.47
C ASN A 234 28.13 -9.97 -3.66
N ASP A 235 27.17 -9.99 -2.77
CA ASP A 235 26.84 -11.15 -1.93
C ASP A 235 25.35 -11.38 -1.78
N ILE A 236 24.78 -12.15 -2.71
CA ILE A 236 23.34 -12.48 -2.75
C ILE A 236 22.88 -13.17 -1.46
N LYS A 237 23.70 -14.00 -0.82
CA LYS A 237 23.33 -14.70 0.41
C LYS A 237 23.21 -13.71 1.57
N LYS A 238 24.21 -12.82 1.71
CA LYS A 238 24.22 -11.79 2.74
C LYS A 238 23.11 -10.78 2.54
N ALA A 239 22.84 -10.38 1.29
CA ALA A 239 21.71 -9.53 0.94
C ALA A 239 20.38 -10.17 1.34
N SER A 240 20.19 -11.47 1.12
CA SER A 240 18.98 -12.21 1.52
C SER A 240 18.79 -12.22 3.03
N VAL A 241 19.87 -12.38 3.82
CA VAL A 241 19.81 -12.30 5.28
C VAL A 241 19.35 -10.93 5.74
N TYR A 242 19.97 -9.85 5.25
CA TYR A 242 19.56 -8.49 5.61
C TYR A 242 18.12 -8.18 5.19
N ASN A 243 17.70 -8.63 4.00
CA ASN A 243 16.32 -8.46 3.56
C ASN A 243 15.33 -9.14 4.51
N THR A 244 15.66 -10.36 4.99
CA THR A 244 14.84 -11.08 5.97
C THR A 244 14.77 -10.32 7.30
N MET A 245 15.90 -9.78 7.76
CA MET A 245 15.95 -8.97 8.99
C MET A 245 15.05 -7.74 8.88
N PHE A 246 15.14 -7.01 7.77
CA PHE A 246 14.36 -5.79 7.57
C PHE A 246 12.88 -6.10 7.38
N PHE A 247 12.54 -7.16 6.65
CA PHE A 247 11.16 -7.65 6.55
C PHE A 247 10.57 -7.95 7.93
N MET A 248 11.31 -8.65 8.80
CA MET A 248 10.83 -8.98 10.15
C MET A 248 10.67 -7.75 11.04
N ALA A 249 11.58 -6.77 10.94
CA ALA A 249 11.46 -5.51 11.67
C ALA A 249 10.24 -4.71 11.21
N ASP A 250 10.04 -4.59 9.89
CA ASP A 250 8.91 -3.86 9.31
C ASP A 250 7.56 -4.47 9.74
N ILE A 251 7.39 -5.77 9.57
CA ILE A 251 6.12 -6.43 9.89
C ILE A 251 5.79 -6.35 11.38
N TYR A 252 6.81 -6.47 12.25
CA TYR A 252 6.63 -6.31 13.69
C TYR A 252 6.19 -4.89 14.05
N ILE A 253 6.88 -3.87 13.55
CA ILE A 253 6.55 -2.46 13.84
C ILE A 253 5.14 -2.11 13.36
N ARG A 254 4.77 -2.56 12.17
CA ARG A 254 3.40 -2.37 11.64
C ARG A 254 2.34 -3.00 12.54
N ALA A 255 2.59 -4.24 12.99
CA ALA A 255 1.70 -4.95 13.89
C ALA A 255 1.59 -4.23 15.25
N TYR A 256 2.72 -3.89 15.86
CA TYR A 256 2.83 -3.24 17.16
C TYR A 256 2.15 -1.87 17.20
N ILE A 257 2.44 -1.00 16.26
CA ILE A 257 1.83 0.35 16.21
C ILE A 257 0.33 0.24 15.96
N ARG A 258 -0.09 -0.64 15.05
CA ARG A 258 -1.52 -0.83 14.76
C ARG A 258 -2.28 -1.30 15.99
N GLU A 259 -1.77 -2.29 16.70
CA GLU A 259 -2.43 -2.79 17.90
C GLU A 259 -2.52 -1.72 18.98
N ASN A 260 -1.44 -1.00 19.26
CA ASN A 260 -1.41 0.06 20.27
C ASN A 260 -2.38 1.20 19.96
N VAL A 261 -2.41 1.67 18.71
CA VAL A 261 -3.32 2.75 18.29
C VAL A 261 -4.78 2.32 18.46
N LEU A 262 -5.15 1.13 17.99
CA LEU A 262 -6.50 0.61 18.11
C LEU A 262 -6.90 0.39 19.57
N ASP A 263 -6.00 -0.13 20.39
CA ASP A 263 -6.23 -0.36 21.81
C ASP A 263 -6.45 0.97 22.57
N GLU A 264 -5.68 2.01 22.27
CA GLU A 264 -5.86 3.34 22.89
C GLU A 264 -7.18 4.02 22.48
N PHE A 265 -7.60 3.92 21.20
CA PHE A 265 -8.92 4.37 20.79
C PHE A 265 -10.02 3.57 21.49
N ALA A 266 -9.90 2.25 21.59
CA ALA A 266 -10.86 1.40 22.28
C ALA A 266 -10.95 1.73 23.78
N LYS A 267 -9.82 1.87 24.48
CA LYS A 267 -9.76 2.29 25.90
C LYS A 267 -10.41 3.65 26.14
N SER A 268 -10.28 4.56 25.20
CA SER A 268 -10.89 5.90 25.30
C SER A 268 -12.40 5.88 25.18
N GLY A 269 -13.04 4.73 24.91
CA GLY A 269 -14.50 4.56 24.90
C GLY A 269 -15.19 5.13 23.66
N VAL A 270 -14.44 5.46 22.60
CA VAL A 270 -15.02 5.84 21.29
C VAL A 270 -15.55 4.60 20.58
N ASN A 271 -16.67 4.71 19.87
CA ASN A 271 -17.18 3.61 19.06
C ASN A 271 -16.24 3.30 17.92
N LEU A 272 -15.72 2.09 17.88
CA LEU A 272 -14.79 1.60 16.88
C LEU A 272 -15.38 0.41 16.12
N VAL A 273 -15.43 0.49 14.79
CA VAL A 273 -15.84 -0.61 13.92
C VAL A 273 -14.64 -1.07 13.12
N VAL A 274 -14.29 -2.33 13.28
CA VAL A 274 -13.09 -2.92 12.69
C VAL A 274 -13.47 -4.03 11.72
N TYR A 275 -13.16 -3.86 10.43
CA TYR A 275 -13.30 -4.91 9.44
C TYR A 275 -11.94 -5.57 9.18
N GLY A 276 -11.87 -6.89 9.35
CA GLY A 276 -10.65 -7.64 9.07
C GLY A 276 -10.63 -9.00 9.72
N GLU A 277 -9.68 -9.82 9.28
CA GLU A 277 -9.49 -11.15 9.84
C GLU A 277 -8.76 -11.08 11.19
N LYS A 278 -9.01 -12.07 12.03
CA LYS A 278 -8.30 -12.37 13.29
C LYS A 278 -8.41 -11.32 14.40
N TYR A 279 -9.20 -10.27 14.25
CA TYR A 279 -9.35 -9.28 15.32
C TYR A 279 -10.00 -9.83 16.58
N ASN A 280 -10.70 -10.97 16.53
CA ASN A 280 -11.18 -11.69 17.72
C ASN A 280 -10.03 -12.17 18.63
N GLU A 281 -8.81 -12.30 18.10
CA GLU A 281 -7.60 -12.65 18.86
C GLU A 281 -6.89 -11.42 19.45
N SER A 282 -7.26 -10.21 19.02
CA SER A 282 -6.66 -8.95 19.47
C SER A 282 -7.19 -8.53 20.84
N HIS A 283 -6.38 -7.76 21.56
CA HIS A 283 -6.75 -7.13 22.83
C HIS A 283 -8.01 -6.26 22.74
N ILE A 284 -8.30 -5.69 21.56
CA ILE A 284 -9.46 -4.81 21.40
C ILE A 284 -10.80 -5.55 21.45
N ALA A 285 -10.82 -6.87 21.23
CA ALA A 285 -12.04 -7.68 21.25
C ALA A 285 -12.80 -7.65 22.58
N LYS A 286 -12.11 -7.34 23.68
CA LYS A 286 -12.71 -7.26 25.02
C LYS A 286 -13.54 -6.01 25.29
N TYR A 287 -13.38 -4.96 24.47
CA TYR A 287 -14.05 -3.68 24.72
C TYR A 287 -15.46 -3.66 24.13
N LYS A 288 -16.45 -3.25 24.92
CA LYS A 288 -17.88 -3.22 24.53
C LYS A 288 -18.18 -2.19 23.42
N ASN A 289 -17.35 -1.18 23.29
CA ASN A 289 -17.45 -0.12 22.26
C ASN A 289 -16.74 -0.49 20.96
N VAL A 290 -16.21 -1.71 20.84
CA VAL A 290 -15.57 -2.22 19.64
C VAL A 290 -16.44 -3.27 18.96
N LYS A 291 -16.78 -3.04 17.69
CA LYS A 291 -17.51 -3.98 16.86
C LYS A 291 -16.54 -4.58 15.83
N ILE A 292 -16.30 -5.89 15.94
CA ILE A 292 -15.47 -6.62 14.99
C ILE A 292 -16.38 -7.20 13.92
N MET A 293 -16.01 -6.95 12.67
CA MET A 293 -16.73 -7.36 11.48
C MET A 293 -15.84 -8.24 10.60
N PRO A 294 -16.42 -9.17 9.81
CA PRO A 294 -15.65 -9.94 8.83
C PRO A 294 -14.85 -9.05 7.88
N GLN A 295 -13.82 -9.61 7.27
CA GLN A 295 -13.11 -8.92 6.21
C GLN A 295 -14.04 -8.64 5.02
N VAL A 296 -13.75 -7.56 4.30
CA VAL A 296 -14.48 -7.14 3.11
C VAL A 296 -13.52 -7.03 1.92
N SER A 297 -14.04 -7.10 0.70
CA SER A 297 -13.25 -6.82 -0.51
C SER A 297 -12.77 -5.37 -0.53
N TYR A 298 -11.76 -5.08 -1.37
CA TYR A 298 -11.25 -3.71 -1.51
C TYR A 298 -12.34 -2.75 -2.02
N ILE A 299 -13.17 -3.17 -2.98
CA ILE A 299 -14.31 -2.39 -3.47
C ILE A 299 -15.30 -2.10 -2.35
N GLU A 300 -15.70 -3.13 -1.61
CA GLU A 300 -16.61 -2.98 -0.49
C GLU A 300 -16.04 -2.05 0.60
N SER A 301 -14.72 -2.09 0.84
CA SER A 301 -14.06 -1.22 1.79
C SER A 301 -14.24 0.27 1.44
N ILE A 302 -14.18 0.62 0.16
CA ILE A 302 -14.42 1.99 -0.32
C ILE A 302 -15.88 2.39 -0.09
N LEU A 303 -16.83 1.51 -0.41
CA LEU A 303 -18.26 1.76 -0.20
C LEU A 303 -18.58 1.92 1.29
N LYS A 304 -17.98 1.08 2.18
CA LYS A 304 -18.13 1.22 3.64
C LYS A 304 -17.68 2.58 4.16
N MET A 305 -16.69 3.23 3.56
CA MET A 305 -16.26 4.57 3.98
C MET A 305 -17.37 5.62 3.89
N THR A 306 -18.40 5.40 3.05
CA THR A 306 -19.57 6.29 2.98
C THR A 306 -20.50 6.16 4.19
N ASN A 307 -20.45 5.05 4.91
CA ASN A 307 -21.35 4.72 6.01
C ASN A 307 -20.86 5.24 7.38
N TYR A 308 -19.62 5.74 7.46
CA TYR A 308 -19.03 6.19 8.73
C TYR A 308 -18.59 7.66 8.64
N LYS A 309 -18.70 8.37 9.77
CA LYS A 309 -18.21 9.75 9.85
C LYS A 309 -16.70 9.83 9.83
N TYR A 310 -16.03 8.86 10.44
CA TYR A 310 -14.59 8.84 10.63
C TYR A 310 -13.95 7.57 10.05
N VAL A 311 -12.83 7.73 9.37
CA VAL A 311 -12.02 6.61 8.87
C VAL A 311 -10.61 6.76 9.43
N LEU A 312 -10.18 5.75 10.19
CA LEU A 312 -8.84 5.70 10.79
C LEU A 312 -7.85 5.10 9.79
N ASN A 313 -6.76 5.80 9.59
CA ASN A 313 -5.60 5.32 8.88
C ASN A 313 -4.40 5.25 9.82
N ILE A 314 -3.67 4.14 9.77
CA ILE A 314 -2.46 3.88 10.55
C ILE A 314 -1.36 3.51 9.55
N MET A 315 -0.35 4.34 9.43
CA MET A 315 0.65 4.34 8.34
C MET A 315 2.09 4.36 8.85
N PRO A 316 2.54 3.42 9.69
CA PRO A 316 3.84 3.53 10.34
C PRO A 316 5.01 3.63 9.35
N ASN A 317 4.90 3.05 8.16
CA ASN A 317 6.01 2.87 7.21
C ASN A 317 5.82 3.59 5.87
N PHE A 318 4.81 4.49 5.76
CA PHE A 318 4.58 5.35 4.59
C PHE A 318 4.89 6.81 4.94
N LYS A 319 6.10 7.08 5.44
CA LYS A 319 6.46 8.42 5.96
C LYS A 319 6.74 9.44 4.87
N ALA A 320 6.95 9.00 3.62
CA ALA A 320 7.14 9.88 2.46
C ALA A 320 6.13 9.55 1.32
N GLY A 321 5.01 8.89 1.64
CA GLY A 321 3.93 8.55 0.73
C GLY A 321 2.56 8.95 1.27
N ILE A 322 1.51 8.58 0.54
CA ILE A 322 0.11 8.70 0.96
C ILE A 322 -0.52 7.33 0.80
N HIS A 323 -1.04 6.78 1.90
CA HIS A 323 -1.80 5.54 1.84
C HIS A 323 -3.15 5.80 1.15
N ASP A 324 -3.59 4.90 0.29
CA ASP A 324 -4.86 5.01 -0.45
C ASP A 324 -6.08 5.22 0.44
N ARG A 325 -6.10 4.65 1.66
CA ARG A 325 -7.19 4.85 2.63
C ARG A 325 -7.40 6.32 2.97
N VAL A 326 -6.35 7.13 3.03
CA VAL A 326 -6.43 8.57 3.32
C VAL A 326 -7.25 9.27 2.25
N VAL A 327 -6.82 9.16 1.00
CA VAL A 327 -7.49 9.83 -0.13
C VAL A 327 -8.86 9.23 -0.43
N ASN A 328 -9.04 7.91 -0.21
CA ASN A 328 -10.32 7.24 -0.35
C ASN A 328 -11.32 7.69 0.72
N ALA A 329 -10.91 7.87 1.97
CA ALA A 329 -11.76 8.42 3.02
C ALA A 329 -12.23 9.84 2.67
N MET A 330 -11.28 10.69 2.26
CA MET A 330 -11.55 12.09 1.94
C MET A 330 -12.45 12.25 0.71
N ILE A 331 -12.18 11.53 -0.40
CA ILE A 331 -13.01 11.61 -1.62
C ILE A 331 -14.45 11.14 -1.37
N ASN A 332 -14.63 10.24 -0.41
CA ASN A 332 -15.93 9.76 0.05
C ASN A 332 -16.52 10.60 1.18
N LYS A 333 -15.96 11.80 1.45
CA LYS A 333 -16.44 12.77 2.42
C LYS A 333 -16.51 12.22 3.86
N ALA A 334 -15.69 11.24 4.22
CA ALA A 334 -15.45 10.86 5.60
C ALA A 334 -14.30 11.72 6.17
N VAL A 335 -14.35 11.99 7.46
CA VAL A 335 -13.22 12.62 8.15
C VAL A 335 -12.11 11.59 8.29
N CYS A 336 -10.98 11.82 7.63
CA CYS A 336 -9.81 10.98 7.79
C CYS A 336 -9.11 11.31 9.12
N ILE A 337 -8.81 10.27 9.92
CA ILE A 337 -7.95 10.35 11.10
C ILE A 337 -6.65 9.64 10.73
N SER A 338 -5.50 10.32 10.73
CA SER A 338 -4.24 9.75 10.25
C SER A 338 -3.03 10.25 11.01
N ASP A 339 -1.99 9.40 11.05
CA ASP A 339 -0.67 9.69 11.62
C ASP A 339 0.24 10.56 10.72
N GLY A 340 -0.25 10.93 9.53
CA GLY A 340 0.43 11.86 8.63
C GLY A 340 1.70 11.31 7.99
N SER A 341 2.22 12.07 7.01
CA SER A 341 3.50 11.83 6.33
C SER A 341 4.03 13.11 5.71
N THR A 342 5.30 13.13 5.31
CA THR A 342 5.90 14.30 4.63
C THR A 342 5.24 14.61 3.28
N LEU A 343 4.69 13.60 2.60
CA LEU A 343 3.92 13.83 1.37
C LEU A 343 2.52 14.34 1.69
N MET A 344 1.87 13.85 2.75
CA MET A 344 0.59 14.41 3.20
C MET A 344 0.72 15.89 3.55
N ASP A 345 1.79 16.30 4.23
CA ASP A 345 2.03 17.71 4.61
C ASP A 345 2.19 18.66 3.40
N LYS A 346 2.49 18.12 2.20
CA LYS A 346 2.51 18.90 0.94
C LYS A 346 1.12 19.14 0.36
N TYR A 347 0.17 18.28 0.62
CA TYR A 347 -1.17 18.33 0.03
C TYR A 347 -2.25 18.74 1.03
N PHE A 348 -2.07 18.43 2.32
CA PHE A 348 -3.07 18.54 3.36
C PHE A 348 -2.54 19.29 4.58
N GLU A 349 -3.43 20.07 5.21
CA GLU A 349 -3.16 20.76 6.47
C GLU A 349 -3.73 19.95 7.64
N LYS A 350 -2.88 19.62 8.63
CA LYS A 350 -3.26 18.91 9.85
C LYS A 350 -4.38 19.65 10.60
N ASN A 351 -5.38 18.90 11.08
CA ASN A 351 -6.55 19.38 11.82
C ASN A 351 -7.47 20.35 11.07
N LYS A 352 -7.25 20.52 9.75
CA LYS A 352 -8.11 21.30 8.86
C LYS A 352 -8.66 20.44 7.70
N ASP A 353 -7.80 19.64 7.05
CA ASP A 353 -8.19 18.73 5.96
C ASP A 353 -8.36 17.29 6.45
N TYR A 354 -7.72 16.94 7.56
CA TYR A 354 -7.83 15.66 8.27
C TYR A 354 -7.47 15.86 9.74
N ILE A 355 -7.84 14.89 10.60
CA ILE A 355 -7.47 14.89 12.01
C ILE A 355 -6.13 14.17 12.15
N TYR A 356 -5.12 14.90 12.64
CA TYR A 356 -3.81 14.33 12.92
C TYR A 356 -3.76 13.72 14.32
N TYR A 357 -3.09 12.58 14.45
CA TYR A 357 -2.65 12.03 15.73
C TYR A 357 -1.21 11.53 15.64
N ASN A 358 -0.51 11.50 16.79
CA ASN A 358 0.80 10.88 16.89
C ASN A 358 0.63 9.44 17.39
N PRO A 359 0.99 8.39 16.60
CA PRO A 359 0.71 6.99 16.93
C PRO A 359 1.52 6.43 18.11
N VAL A 360 2.58 7.12 18.55
CA VAL A 360 3.38 6.75 19.73
C VAL A 360 3.08 7.62 20.94
N ASP A 361 2.24 8.63 20.80
CA ASP A 361 1.79 9.50 21.89
C ASP A 361 0.34 9.17 22.28
N THR A 362 0.20 8.44 23.38
CA THR A 362 -1.10 8.06 23.95
C THR A 362 -2.00 9.27 24.22
N ASN A 363 -1.44 10.41 24.64
CA ASN A 363 -2.24 11.61 24.90
C ASN A 363 -2.80 12.19 23.60
N SER A 364 -2.02 12.20 22.52
CA SER A 364 -2.50 12.61 21.20
C SER A 364 -3.69 11.76 20.74
N ILE A 365 -3.63 10.43 20.91
CA ILE A 365 -4.73 9.53 20.56
C ILE A 365 -5.96 9.79 21.43
N LYS A 366 -5.80 9.96 22.74
CA LYS A 366 -6.90 10.27 23.66
C LYS A 366 -7.59 11.59 23.32
N GLN A 367 -6.82 12.63 22.99
CA GLN A 367 -7.38 13.93 22.57
C GLN A 367 -8.27 13.76 21.34
N VAL A 368 -7.81 13.03 20.32
CA VAL A 368 -8.62 12.75 19.14
C VAL A 368 -9.87 11.93 19.49
N ALA A 369 -9.75 10.92 20.34
CA ALA A 369 -10.90 10.14 20.78
C ALA A 369 -11.95 11.00 21.50
N GLU A 370 -11.55 11.92 22.39
CA GLU A 370 -12.46 12.85 23.06
C GLU A 370 -13.12 13.82 22.07
N LEU A 371 -12.39 14.33 21.08
CA LEU A 371 -12.96 15.15 20.01
C LEU A 371 -14.07 14.39 19.25
N VAL A 372 -13.82 13.13 18.91
CA VAL A 372 -14.80 12.26 18.21
C VAL A 372 -16.04 12.02 19.08
N LYS A 373 -15.87 11.67 20.36
CA LYS A 373 -16.97 11.39 21.30
C LYS A 373 -17.88 12.59 21.53
N ASN A 374 -17.28 13.75 21.74
CA ASN A 374 -18.01 14.97 22.08
C ASN A 374 -18.72 15.60 20.86
N GLY A 375 -18.50 15.09 19.66
CA GLY A 375 -19.06 15.64 18.43
C GLY A 375 -18.67 17.11 18.19
N SER A 376 -17.64 17.60 18.91
CA SER A 376 -17.22 19.01 18.96
C SER A 376 -16.46 19.46 17.72
N ILE A 377 -16.19 18.54 16.81
CA ILE A 377 -15.47 18.87 15.60
C ILE A 377 -16.44 19.45 14.59
N ALA A 378 -16.00 20.47 13.90
CA ALA A 378 -16.56 20.89 12.62
C ALA A 378 -16.33 19.80 11.54
N CYS A 379 -16.83 18.58 11.83
CA CYS A 379 -16.63 17.39 10.98
C CYS A 379 -17.02 17.64 9.52
N LYS A 380 -18.06 18.46 9.32
CA LYS A 380 -18.49 18.85 7.97
C LYS A 380 -17.41 19.65 7.26
N ASP A 381 -16.77 20.57 7.96
CA ASP A 381 -15.74 21.45 7.38
C ASP A 381 -14.48 20.64 7.07
N ILE A 382 -14.02 19.79 8.00
CA ILE A 382 -12.86 18.92 7.78
C ILE A 382 -13.11 17.96 6.62
N ALA A 383 -14.27 17.29 6.61
CA ALA A 383 -14.63 16.38 5.52
C ALA A 383 -14.71 17.10 4.17
N GLN A 384 -15.27 18.32 4.14
CA GLN A 384 -15.38 19.13 2.93
C GLN A 384 -14.01 19.64 2.45
N ASN A 385 -13.13 20.03 3.36
CA ASN A 385 -11.78 20.47 3.04
C ASN A 385 -10.94 19.30 2.51
N GLY A 386 -10.96 18.14 3.21
CA GLY A 386 -10.33 16.91 2.73
C GLY A 386 -10.82 16.51 1.34
N TYR A 387 -12.13 16.54 1.11
CA TYR A 387 -12.73 16.26 -0.19
C TYR A 387 -12.19 17.18 -1.29
N ARG A 388 -12.17 18.52 -1.06
CA ARG A 388 -11.65 19.50 -2.04
C ARG A 388 -10.18 19.27 -2.41
N LYS A 389 -9.41 18.68 -1.52
CA LYS A 389 -8.01 18.32 -1.78
C LYS A 389 -7.91 16.97 -2.51
N ALA A 390 -8.70 15.97 -2.09
CA ALA A 390 -8.65 14.62 -2.64
C ALA A 390 -9.10 14.55 -4.11
N ILE A 391 -9.98 15.44 -4.58
CA ILE A 391 -10.37 15.51 -6.00
C ILE A 391 -9.20 15.80 -6.95
N ASN A 392 -8.10 16.36 -6.44
CA ASN A 392 -6.86 16.56 -7.21
C ASN A 392 -5.89 15.37 -7.15
N LEU A 393 -6.25 14.31 -6.43
CA LEU A 393 -5.46 13.10 -6.26
C LEU A 393 -6.22 11.84 -6.74
N THR A 394 -7.12 11.99 -7.72
CA THR A 394 -7.83 10.88 -8.34
C THR A 394 -6.89 10.00 -9.17
N PHE A 395 -7.33 8.79 -9.48
CA PHE A 395 -6.57 7.91 -10.39
C PHE A 395 -6.31 8.54 -11.76
N ASP A 396 -7.18 9.39 -12.28
CA ASP A 396 -6.95 10.09 -13.55
C ASP A 396 -5.76 11.05 -13.45
N ASN A 397 -5.67 11.78 -12.35
CA ASN A 397 -4.54 12.69 -12.13
C ASN A 397 -3.21 11.93 -11.91
N ILE A 398 -3.26 10.78 -11.23
CA ILE A 398 -2.10 9.91 -11.06
C ILE A 398 -1.72 9.27 -12.40
N ALA A 399 -2.69 8.79 -13.18
CA ALA A 399 -2.46 8.24 -14.51
C ALA A 399 -1.78 9.25 -15.44
N THR A 400 -2.18 10.52 -15.40
CA THR A 400 -1.53 11.61 -16.15
C THR A 400 -0.03 11.72 -15.80
N LYS A 401 0.30 11.65 -14.51
CA LYS A 401 1.71 11.66 -14.07
C LYS A 401 2.48 10.43 -14.54
N ILE A 402 1.86 9.25 -14.49
CA ILE A 402 2.48 8.02 -14.96
C ILE A 402 2.75 8.14 -16.45
N ILE A 403 1.76 8.50 -17.28
CA ILE A 403 1.90 8.66 -18.73
C ILE A 403 3.06 9.61 -19.07
N ALA A 404 3.15 10.75 -18.41
CA ALA A 404 4.23 11.72 -18.65
C ALA A 404 5.65 11.17 -18.35
N ASN A 405 5.76 10.10 -17.56
CA ASN A 405 7.02 9.43 -17.23
C ASN A 405 7.25 8.14 -18.03
N LEU A 406 6.20 7.52 -18.61
CA LEU A 406 6.34 6.39 -19.53
C LEU A 406 6.91 6.83 -20.88
N SER A 407 6.69 8.10 -21.25
CA SER A 407 7.10 8.67 -22.55
C SER A 407 8.55 9.20 -22.56
N ARG A 408 9.27 9.06 -21.45
CA ARG A 408 10.68 9.48 -21.30
C ARG A 408 11.61 8.26 -21.29
#